data_b611a5171d47e6a043eb013fec68a5b2
#
_entry.id   b611a5171d47e6a043eb013fec68a5b2
#
_cell.length_a   1.000
_cell.length_b   1.000
_cell.length_c   1.000
_cell.angle_alpha   90.00
_cell.angle_beta   90.00
_cell.angle_gamma   90.00
#
_symmetry.space_group_name_H-M   'P 1'
#
loop_
_entity.id
_entity.type
_entity.pdbx_description
1 polymer ?
#
loop_
_entity_poly.entity_id
_entity_poly.type
_entity_poly.pdbx_seq_one_letter_code
_entity_poly.pdbx_strand_id
1 'polypeptide(L)'
;MWNNKHIAFYIGGIKMLMSTIGNTPMIKINYEHKGKEKYIYTKLEYYNLTGSIKDRVAYYIINNAIKRGKLKEGMPIIEATSGNTGIALAALGRFYKHPVYIFIPDWVSKERLDLMKNYGANIILFSKEDGGFIRCVEEAKKMAEEKNSFLANQFASEDNFLAHYETTAEEIIKQVPEKIYGFVSGVGTGGTLMGTGKKLKEEFENLQIVALEPDKMPIISQGKAIAQHKIEGIGDDFVPDLVDRVAIDDIILVNDDDAINMSRKLARELGIGVGISSGANLIGSILLNEKIDKPIVTVFADDNKKYLSTDFAKDIDENASFISNQIKLKNYEVLPFNS
;
A
#
# COMPACT_ATOMS: atom_id res chain seq x y z
N MET A 1 -0.61 23.59 27.28
CA MET A 1 -0.88 24.61 26.24
C MET A 1 0.37 24.82 25.41
N TRP A 2 0.30 24.61 24.12
CA TRP A 2 1.40 24.88 23.20
C TRP A 2 1.63 26.40 23.14
N ASN A 3 2.87 26.82 23.32
CA ASN A 3 3.22 28.23 23.21
C ASN A 3 3.31 28.59 21.68
N ASN A 4 3.07 29.86 21.32
CA ASN A 4 3.00 30.33 19.92
C ASN A 4 4.24 29.97 19.06
N LYS A 5 5.43 29.83 19.65
CA LYS A 5 6.65 29.38 18.96
C LYS A 5 6.60 27.90 18.61
N HIS A 6 6.02 27.06 19.47
CA HIS A 6 5.82 25.63 19.17
C HIS A 6 4.74 25.43 18.12
N ILE A 7 3.68 26.24 18.12
CA ILE A 7 2.63 26.21 17.09
C ILE A 7 3.20 26.63 15.73
N ALA A 8 4.01 27.68 15.65
CA ALA A 8 4.62 28.14 14.40
C ALA A 8 5.63 27.13 13.83
N PHE A 9 6.46 26.53 14.69
CA PHE A 9 7.38 25.43 14.30
C PHE A 9 6.62 24.19 13.85
N TYR A 10 5.54 23.85 14.54
CA TYR A 10 4.69 22.72 14.22
C TYR A 10 3.99 22.92 12.85
N ILE A 11 3.40 24.09 12.58
CA ILE A 11 2.74 24.41 11.30
C ILE A 11 3.77 24.45 10.14
N GLY A 12 4.94 25.07 10.35
CA GLY A 12 6.01 25.11 9.36
C GLY A 12 6.58 23.72 9.06
N GLY A 13 6.81 22.91 10.11
CA GLY A 13 7.26 21.54 10.00
C GLY A 13 6.26 20.63 9.29
N ILE A 14 4.97 20.76 9.56
CA ILE A 14 3.89 20.03 8.87
C ILE A 14 3.88 20.36 7.37
N LYS A 15 3.96 21.62 6.98
CA LYS A 15 4.01 22.02 5.57
C LYS A 15 5.22 21.39 4.86
N MET A 16 6.37 21.35 5.49
CA MET A 16 7.60 20.76 4.96
C MET A 16 7.49 19.24 4.87
N LEU A 17 6.89 18.57 5.85
CA LEU A 17 6.64 17.13 5.82
C LEU A 17 5.65 16.75 4.70
N MET A 18 4.57 17.52 4.53
CA MET A 18 3.61 17.30 3.45
C MET A 18 4.23 17.39 2.06
N SER A 19 5.33 18.12 1.88
CA SER A 19 6.01 18.16 0.58
C SER A 19 6.76 16.88 0.24
N THR A 20 6.93 15.96 1.21
CA THR A 20 7.60 14.66 1.02
C THR A 20 6.63 13.48 1.00
N ILE A 21 5.34 13.72 1.20
CA ILE A 21 4.29 12.70 1.20
C ILE A 21 3.21 13.11 0.19
N GLY A 22 2.88 12.22 -0.71
CA GLY A 22 2.01 12.54 -1.84
C GLY A 22 2.73 13.24 -2.97
N ASN A 23 1.95 13.75 -3.93
CA ASN A 23 2.45 14.29 -5.19
C ASN A 23 3.44 13.34 -5.89
N THR A 24 3.15 12.05 -5.82
CA THR A 24 4.02 11.01 -6.38
C THR A 24 3.92 11.02 -7.91
N PRO A 25 4.99 10.63 -8.63
CA PRO A 25 4.94 10.49 -10.06
C PRO A 25 3.90 9.46 -10.52
N MET A 26 3.44 9.63 -11.74
CA MET A 26 2.63 8.64 -12.46
C MET A 26 3.28 8.32 -13.79
N ILE A 27 3.21 7.07 -14.20
CA ILE A 27 3.73 6.61 -15.48
C ILE A 27 2.67 5.86 -16.28
N LYS A 28 2.85 5.84 -17.59
CA LYS A 28 2.15 4.97 -18.53
C LYS A 28 3.12 3.88 -18.96
N ILE A 29 2.86 2.64 -18.59
CA ILE A 29 3.66 1.47 -18.97
C ILE A 29 3.08 0.90 -20.26
N ASN A 30 3.88 0.86 -21.32
CA ASN A 30 3.53 0.25 -22.61
C ASN A 30 4.00 -1.21 -22.61
N TYR A 31 3.13 -2.12 -23.03
CA TYR A 31 3.43 -3.56 -23.10
C TYR A 31 2.81 -4.19 -24.33
N GLU A 32 3.31 -5.37 -24.69
CA GLU A 32 2.73 -6.22 -25.73
C GLU A 32 2.28 -7.56 -25.11
N HIS A 33 1.05 -7.96 -25.41
CA HIS A 33 0.49 -9.24 -25.03
C HIS A 33 -0.28 -9.83 -26.22
N LYS A 34 -0.03 -11.08 -26.58
CA LYS A 34 -0.69 -11.77 -27.72
C LYS A 34 -0.63 -10.96 -29.02
N GLY A 35 0.50 -10.29 -29.29
CA GLY A 35 0.72 -9.48 -30.48
C GLY A 35 -0.02 -8.14 -30.51
N LYS A 36 -0.63 -7.71 -29.40
CA LYS A 36 -1.29 -6.41 -29.29
C LYS A 36 -0.52 -5.50 -28.35
N GLU A 37 -0.27 -4.27 -28.77
CA GLU A 37 0.30 -3.23 -27.92
C GLU A 37 -0.80 -2.56 -27.10
N LYS A 38 -0.57 -2.43 -25.80
CA LYS A 38 -1.47 -1.87 -24.79
C LYS A 38 -0.69 -1.11 -23.74
N TYR A 39 -1.40 -0.48 -22.81
CA TYR A 39 -0.75 0.27 -21.71
C TYR A 39 -1.58 0.24 -20.42
N ILE A 40 -0.90 0.50 -19.31
CA ILE A 40 -1.47 0.67 -17.97
C ILE A 40 -0.92 1.95 -17.37
N TYR A 41 -1.79 2.76 -16.78
CA TYR A 41 -1.39 3.90 -15.94
C TYR A 41 -1.05 3.43 -14.54
N THR A 42 0.06 3.92 -13.99
CA THR A 42 0.57 3.43 -12.71
C THR A 42 1.09 4.56 -11.84
N LYS A 43 0.54 4.68 -10.64
CA LYS A 43 0.94 5.65 -9.62
C LYS A 43 2.11 5.11 -8.81
N LEU A 44 3.24 5.83 -8.75
CA LEU A 44 4.49 5.37 -8.13
C LEU A 44 4.56 5.77 -6.66
N GLU A 45 3.90 5.03 -5.79
CA GLU A 45 3.76 5.35 -4.35
C GLU A 45 5.05 5.10 -3.54
N TYR A 46 6.06 4.46 -4.11
CA TYR A 46 7.37 4.33 -3.47
C TYR A 46 8.21 5.63 -3.47
N TYR A 47 7.71 6.70 -4.09
CA TYR A 47 8.32 8.04 -4.00
C TYR A 47 7.92 8.81 -2.73
N ASN A 48 7.07 8.26 -1.88
CA ASN A 48 6.79 8.83 -0.56
C ASN A 48 8.00 8.74 0.38
N LEU A 49 7.94 9.45 1.49
CA LEU A 49 9.02 9.67 2.49
C LEU A 49 9.77 8.40 2.90
N THR A 50 9.06 7.33 3.24
CA THR A 50 9.66 6.03 3.65
C THR A 50 9.60 4.97 2.56
N GLY A 51 9.23 5.38 1.34
CA GLY A 51 9.19 4.51 0.17
C GLY A 51 7.94 3.64 0.10
N SER A 52 6.78 4.11 0.58
CA SER A 52 5.51 3.39 0.38
C SER A 52 4.27 4.28 0.46
N ILE A 53 3.18 3.74 -0.07
CA ILE A 53 1.83 4.32 0.00
C ILE A 53 1.35 4.54 1.45
N LYS A 54 1.93 3.81 2.42
CA LYS A 54 1.54 3.88 3.83
C LYS A 54 1.98 5.17 4.53
N ASP A 55 2.88 5.94 3.93
CA ASP A 55 3.22 7.28 4.42
C ASP A 55 2.00 8.21 4.42
N ARG A 56 1.14 8.11 3.40
CA ARG A 56 -0.13 8.84 3.34
C ARG A 56 -1.05 8.46 4.50
N VAL A 57 -1.19 7.15 4.73
CA VAL A 57 -2.05 6.59 5.78
C VAL A 57 -1.57 7.02 7.17
N ALA A 58 -0.29 6.83 7.46
CA ALA A 58 0.30 7.19 8.75
C ALA A 58 0.20 8.70 9.01
N TYR A 59 0.43 9.53 7.99
CA TYR A 59 0.26 10.98 8.09
C TYR A 59 -1.18 11.38 8.44
N TYR A 60 -2.18 10.83 7.72
CA TYR A 60 -3.59 11.14 7.98
C TYR A 60 -4.03 10.71 9.37
N ILE A 61 -3.68 9.49 9.79
CA ILE A 61 -4.01 8.95 11.11
C ILE A 61 -3.41 9.84 12.22
N ILE A 62 -2.12 10.13 12.17
CA ILE A 62 -1.44 10.93 13.20
C ILE A 62 -1.98 12.37 13.21
N ASN A 63 -1.99 13.04 12.06
CA ASN A 63 -2.37 14.44 11.97
C ASN A 63 -3.83 14.69 12.40
N ASN A 64 -4.75 13.82 11.99
CA ASN A 64 -6.14 13.92 12.36
C ASN A 64 -6.38 13.52 13.83
N ALA A 65 -5.64 12.55 14.36
CA ALA A 65 -5.70 12.23 15.79
C ALA A 65 -5.23 13.40 16.67
N ILE A 66 -4.18 14.09 16.26
CA ILE A 66 -3.70 15.32 16.94
C ILE A 66 -4.77 16.42 16.87
N LYS A 67 -5.31 16.70 15.66
CA LYS A 67 -6.37 17.72 15.48
C LYS A 67 -7.63 17.45 16.32
N ARG A 68 -8.00 16.17 16.47
CA ARG A 68 -9.15 15.75 17.29
C ARG A 68 -8.84 15.62 18.79
N GLY A 69 -7.60 15.90 19.22
CA GLY A 69 -7.15 15.76 20.61
C GLY A 69 -7.05 14.33 21.12
N LYS A 70 -7.12 13.33 20.22
CA LYS A 70 -6.97 11.90 20.55
C LYS A 70 -5.53 11.51 20.80
N LEU A 71 -4.59 12.05 20.01
CA LEU A 71 -3.15 11.86 20.19
C LEU A 71 -2.58 13.12 20.87
N LYS A 72 -2.23 12.98 22.16
CA LYS A 72 -1.69 14.06 22.98
C LYS A 72 -0.16 14.06 22.92
N GLU A 73 0.48 15.20 23.22
CA GLU A 73 1.94 15.34 23.23
C GLU A 73 2.62 14.23 24.05
N GLY A 74 3.62 13.57 23.45
CA GLY A 74 4.37 12.48 24.08
C GLY A 74 3.61 11.16 24.25
N MET A 75 2.31 11.11 23.91
CA MET A 75 1.52 9.88 23.99
C MET A 75 2.08 8.83 23.02
N PRO A 76 2.27 7.57 23.45
CA PRO A 76 2.74 6.50 22.55
C PRO A 76 1.72 6.23 21.43
N ILE A 77 2.25 5.91 20.23
CA ILE A 77 1.49 5.37 19.11
C ILE A 77 1.71 3.87 19.06
N ILE A 78 0.64 3.10 18.95
CA ILE A 78 0.68 1.63 18.92
C ILE A 78 0.02 1.16 17.62
N GLU A 79 0.62 0.16 16.96
CA GLU A 79 0.05 -0.46 15.77
C GLU A 79 0.49 -1.94 15.64
N ALA A 80 -0.41 -2.77 15.08
CA ALA A 80 -0.10 -4.10 14.57
C ALA A 80 0.01 -4.06 13.04
N THR A 81 1.14 -4.50 12.49
CA THR A 81 1.37 -4.41 11.05
C THR A 81 2.38 -5.44 10.56
N SER A 82 2.27 -5.84 9.30
CA SER A 82 3.25 -6.68 8.61
C SER A 82 4.43 -5.89 7.97
N GLY A 83 4.45 -4.52 8.05
CA GLY A 83 5.63 -3.83 7.55
C GLY A 83 5.50 -2.33 7.25
N ASN A 84 5.05 -1.94 6.06
CA ASN A 84 5.12 -0.56 5.57
C ASN A 84 4.44 0.47 6.48
N THR A 85 3.30 0.13 7.09
CA THR A 85 2.64 1.02 8.05
C THR A 85 3.49 1.24 9.30
N GLY A 86 4.14 0.20 9.79
CA GLY A 86 5.06 0.30 10.92
C GLY A 86 6.26 1.20 10.61
N ILE A 87 6.84 1.09 9.42
CA ILE A 87 7.94 1.97 8.97
C ILE A 87 7.47 3.42 8.90
N ALA A 88 6.31 3.68 8.28
CA ALA A 88 5.74 5.01 8.16
C ALA A 88 5.40 5.63 9.53
N LEU A 89 4.74 4.86 10.41
CA LEU A 89 4.43 5.32 11.78
C LEU A 89 5.70 5.56 12.60
N ALA A 90 6.74 4.73 12.45
CA ALA A 90 8.01 4.93 13.14
C ALA A 90 8.67 6.26 12.73
N ALA A 91 8.76 6.53 11.42
CA ALA A 91 9.34 7.76 10.90
C ALA A 91 8.52 9.01 11.32
N LEU A 92 7.21 8.98 11.13
CA LEU A 92 6.33 10.10 11.47
C LEU A 92 6.18 10.30 12.98
N GLY A 93 6.08 9.21 13.76
CA GLY A 93 6.07 9.28 15.22
C GLY A 93 7.33 9.95 15.73
N ARG A 94 8.50 9.63 15.17
CA ARG A 94 9.75 10.31 15.53
C ARG A 94 9.74 11.79 15.19
N PHE A 95 9.21 12.15 14.00
CA PHE A 95 9.05 13.55 13.61
C PHE A 95 8.15 14.32 14.58
N TYR A 96 7.02 13.74 14.96
CA TYR A 96 6.06 14.33 15.90
C TYR A 96 6.43 14.13 17.38
N LYS A 97 7.58 13.51 17.69
CA LYS A 97 8.10 13.23 19.03
C LYS A 97 7.21 12.28 19.87
N HIS A 98 6.55 11.34 19.22
CA HIS A 98 5.79 10.28 19.86
C HIS A 98 6.62 8.98 19.92
N PRO A 99 6.69 8.26 21.05
CA PRO A 99 7.18 6.88 21.07
C PRO A 99 6.27 5.99 20.22
N VAL A 100 6.87 5.08 19.45
CA VAL A 100 6.12 4.14 18.59
C VAL A 100 6.39 2.71 19.03
N TYR A 101 5.32 1.93 19.18
CA TYR A 101 5.36 0.50 19.49
C TYR A 101 4.69 -0.26 18.37
N ILE A 102 5.43 -1.17 17.73
CA ILE A 102 4.98 -1.97 16.61
C ILE A 102 4.93 -3.45 17.00
N PHE A 103 3.76 -4.02 16.92
CA PHE A 103 3.50 -5.45 17.05
C PHE A 103 3.53 -6.08 15.66
N ILE A 104 4.43 -7.04 15.45
CA ILE A 104 4.74 -7.52 14.11
C ILE A 104 5.12 -9.01 14.15
N PRO A 105 4.73 -9.81 13.12
CA PRO A 105 5.19 -11.17 12.97
C PRO A 105 6.72 -11.28 12.80
N ASP A 106 7.31 -12.35 13.31
CA ASP A 106 8.76 -12.57 13.24
C ASP A 106 9.27 -13.04 11.86
N TRP A 107 8.36 -13.46 10.98
CA TRP A 107 8.69 -13.94 9.62
C TRP A 107 8.69 -12.86 8.54
N VAL A 108 8.52 -11.59 8.89
CA VAL A 108 8.63 -10.48 7.94
C VAL A 108 10.09 -10.27 7.49
N SER A 109 10.29 -9.59 6.36
CA SER A 109 11.63 -9.34 5.84
C SER A 109 12.51 -8.59 6.86
N LYS A 110 13.80 -8.95 6.89
CA LYS A 110 14.80 -8.32 7.78
C LYS A 110 14.87 -6.81 7.55
N GLU A 111 14.76 -6.37 6.30
CA GLU A 111 14.84 -4.97 5.91
C GLU A 111 13.75 -4.13 6.60
N ARG A 112 12.53 -4.66 6.73
CA ARG A 112 11.45 -3.96 7.42
C ARG A 112 11.73 -3.76 8.90
N LEU A 113 12.22 -4.80 9.58
CA LEU A 113 12.60 -4.73 10.99
C LEU A 113 13.73 -3.73 11.21
N ASP A 114 14.74 -3.76 10.37
CA ASP A 114 15.90 -2.88 10.47
C ASP A 114 15.51 -1.41 10.20
N LEU A 115 14.63 -1.13 9.24
CA LEU A 115 14.11 0.21 8.99
C LEU A 115 13.34 0.76 10.19
N MET A 116 12.40 -0.01 10.75
CA MET A 116 11.64 0.43 11.93
C MET A 116 12.53 0.69 13.14
N LYS A 117 13.53 -0.19 13.39
CA LYS A 117 14.53 0.01 14.45
C LYS A 117 15.35 1.27 14.23
N ASN A 118 15.75 1.53 12.98
CA ASN A 118 16.54 2.72 12.64
C ASN A 118 15.75 4.01 12.91
N TYR A 119 14.44 4.02 12.68
CA TYR A 119 13.57 5.14 13.07
C TYR A 119 13.27 5.18 14.58
N GLY A 120 13.77 4.23 15.36
CA GLY A 120 13.64 4.20 16.83
C GLY A 120 12.30 3.68 17.33
N ALA A 121 11.61 2.85 16.56
CA ALA A 121 10.40 2.15 17.02
C ALA A 121 10.76 1.02 18.00
N ASN A 122 9.89 0.80 18.99
CA ASN A 122 9.92 -0.38 19.86
C ASN A 122 9.20 -1.53 19.16
N ILE A 123 9.91 -2.58 18.81
CA ILE A 123 9.37 -3.72 18.07
C ILE A 123 9.06 -4.86 19.01
N ILE A 124 7.85 -5.43 18.90
CA ILE A 124 7.38 -6.58 19.67
C ILE A 124 7.03 -7.67 18.66
N LEU A 125 7.81 -8.77 18.69
CA LEU A 125 7.70 -9.86 17.73
C LEU A 125 6.78 -10.97 18.25
N PHE A 126 6.00 -11.55 17.34
CA PHE A 126 5.21 -12.75 17.61
C PHE A 126 5.48 -13.82 16.56
N SER A 127 5.76 -15.04 17.03
CA SER A 127 5.89 -16.21 16.17
C SER A 127 4.51 -16.74 15.76
N LYS A 128 4.49 -17.69 14.83
CA LYS A 128 3.25 -18.40 14.48
C LYS A 128 2.69 -19.19 15.65
N GLU A 129 3.58 -19.80 16.43
CA GLU A 129 3.26 -20.56 17.64
C GLU A 129 2.66 -19.67 18.72
N ASP A 130 3.03 -18.39 18.77
CA ASP A 130 2.47 -17.39 19.68
C ASP A 130 1.10 -16.84 19.23
N GLY A 131 0.57 -17.30 18.10
CA GLY A 131 -0.73 -16.85 17.54
C GLY A 131 -0.63 -15.89 16.35
N GLY A 132 0.57 -15.63 15.86
CA GLY A 132 0.81 -14.91 14.60
C GLY A 132 0.29 -13.49 14.57
N PHE A 133 -0.24 -13.07 13.42
CA PHE A 133 -0.68 -11.68 13.21
C PHE A 133 -1.93 -11.32 14.02
N ILE A 134 -2.84 -12.27 14.23
CA ILE A 134 -4.03 -12.06 15.10
C ILE A 134 -3.59 -11.68 16.50
N ARG A 135 -2.59 -12.37 17.05
CA ARG A 135 -2.02 -12.04 18.35
C ARG A 135 -1.37 -10.67 18.39
N CYS A 136 -0.70 -10.24 17.31
CA CYS A 136 -0.19 -8.88 17.22
C CYS A 136 -1.31 -7.84 17.40
N VAL A 137 -2.46 -8.05 16.74
CA VAL A 137 -3.61 -7.13 16.81
C VAL A 137 -4.20 -7.10 18.22
N GLU A 138 -4.37 -8.26 18.87
CA GLU A 138 -4.91 -8.36 20.23
C GLU A 138 -4.00 -7.66 21.25
N GLU A 139 -2.71 -7.92 21.21
CA GLU A 139 -1.75 -7.36 22.17
C GLU A 139 -1.52 -5.86 21.92
N ALA A 140 -1.60 -5.39 20.68
CA ALA A 140 -1.57 -3.97 20.37
C ALA A 140 -2.77 -3.22 21.01
N LYS A 141 -3.98 -3.77 20.88
CA LYS A 141 -5.20 -3.24 21.53
C LYS A 141 -5.06 -3.23 23.04
N LYS A 142 -4.65 -4.34 23.62
CA LYS A 142 -4.45 -4.48 25.07
C LYS A 142 -3.45 -3.46 25.60
N MET A 143 -2.27 -3.32 24.97
CA MET A 143 -1.28 -2.32 25.38
C MET A 143 -1.83 -0.89 25.26
N ALA A 144 -2.60 -0.60 24.21
CA ALA A 144 -3.17 0.73 24.03
C ALA A 144 -4.13 1.10 25.17
N GLU A 145 -4.96 0.17 25.62
CA GLU A 145 -5.88 0.33 26.74
C GLU A 145 -5.11 0.49 28.07
N GLU A 146 -4.21 -0.46 28.38
CA GLU A 146 -3.47 -0.47 29.65
C GLU A 146 -2.58 0.77 29.83
N LYS A 147 -1.97 1.28 28.76
CA LYS A 147 -1.08 2.46 28.81
C LYS A 147 -1.78 3.76 28.46
N ASN A 148 -3.11 3.75 28.24
CA ASN A 148 -3.87 4.91 27.76
C ASN A 148 -3.16 5.58 26.57
N SER A 149 -2.78 4.78 25.57
CA SER A 149 -2.00 5.17 24.41
C SER A 149 -2.89 5.23 23.14
N PHE A 150 -2.37 5.83 22.09
CA PHE A 150 -3.09 5.94 20.82
C PHE A 150 -2.88 4.69 19.96
N LEU A 151 -3.94 3.94 19.70
CA LEU A 151 -3.97 2.84 18.72
C LEU A 151 -4.28 3.43 17.33
N ALA A 152 -3.36 3.26 16.38
CA ALA A 152 -3.55 3.79 15.01
C ALA A 152 -4.62 3.01 14.25
N ASN A 153 -4.72 1.69 14.47
CA ASN A 153 -5.79 0.81 13.98
C ASN A 153 -6.07 0.93 12.47
N GLN A 154 -5.04 0.72 11.65
CA GLN A 154 -5.10 0.92 10.20
C GLN A 154 -6.23 0.18 9.48
N PHE A 155 -6.69 -0.96 10.02
CA PHE A 155 -7.72 -1.81 9.40
C PHE A 155 -9.15 -1.27 9.54
N ALA A 156 -9.38 -0.37 10.52
CA ALA A 156 -10.69 0.22 10.79
C ALA A 156 -10.67 1.76 10.80
N SER A 157 -9.51 2.37 10.57
CA SER A 157 -9.37 3.83 10.62
C SER A 157 -9.98 4.50 9.39
N GLU A 158 -10.97 5.36 9.60
CA GLU A 158 -11.53 6.24 8.55
C GLU A 158 -10.45 7.13 7.92
N ASP A 159 -9.43 7.52 8.70
CA ASP A 159 -8.33 8.34 8.20
C ASP A 159 -7.47 7.59 7.17
N ASN A 160 -7.46 6.25 7.17
CA ASN A 160 -6.84 5.45 6.13
C ASN A 160 -7.63 5.57 4.80
N PHE A 161 -8.95 5.48 4.85
CA PHE A 161 -9.80 5.70 3.68
C PHE A 161 -9.64 7.14 3.15
N LEU A 162 -9.73 8.14 4.03
CA LEU A 162 -9.63 9.57 3.67
C LEU A 162 -8.27 9.92 3.05
N ALA A 163 -7.18 9.33 3.52
CA ALA A 163 -5.84 9.55 2.96
C ALA A 163 -5.82 9.26 1.45
N HIS A 164 -6.50 8.23 1.01
CA HIS A 164 -6.55 7.85 -0.41
C HIS A 164 -7.64 8.59 -1.18
N TYR A 165 -8.78 8.84 -0.56
CA TYR A 165 -9.87 9.58 -1.16
C TYR A 165 -9.47 11.04 -1.47
N GLU A 166 -8.84 11.72 -0.51
CA GLU A 166 -8.50 13.15 -0.61
C GLU A 166 -7.15 13.40 -1.30
N THR A 167 -6.27 12.40 -1.43
CA THR A 167 -4.94 12.62 -2.03
C THR A 167 -4.63 11.71 -3.20
N THR A 168 -4.54 10.40 -3.02
CA THR A 168 -4.15 9.46 -4.08
C THR A 168 -5.07 9.58 -5.30
N ALA A 169 -6.38 9.60 -5.07
CA ALA A 169 -7.36 9.70 -6.15
C ALA A 169 -7.31 11.06 -6.84
N GLU A 170 -7.23 12.16 -6.09
CA GLU A 170 -7.14 13.51 -6.63
C GLU A 170 -5.89 13.69 -7.51
N GLU A 171 -4.77 13.10 -7.10
CA GLU A 171 -3.55 13.12 -7.89
C GLU A 171 -3.70 12.30 -9.18
N ILE A 172 -4.32 11.12 -9.13
CA ILE A 172 -4.61 10.30 -10.31
C ILE A 172 -5.48 11.07 -11.29
N ILE A 173 -6.58 11.69 -10.83
CA ILE A 173 -7.50 12.49 -11.66
C ILE A 173 -6.75 13.61 -12.39
N LYS A 174 -5.82 14.29 -11.70
CA LYS A 174 -5.02 15.38 -12.30
C LYS A 174 -3.93 14.90 -13.26
N GLN A 175 -3.48 13.66 -13.13
CA GLN A 175 -2.35 13.14 -13.92
C GLN A 175 -2.79 12.32 -15.13
N VAL A 176 -3.95 11.63 -15.08
CA VAL A 176 -4.41 10.86 -16.25
C VAL A 176 -4.84 11.79 -17.39
N PRO A 177 -4.36 11.55 -18.63
CA PRO A 177 -4.67 12.43 -19.77
C PRO A 177 -6.03 12.12 -20.42
N GLU A 178 -6.72 11.08 -19.98
CA GLU A 178 -7.95 10.58 -20.57
C GLU A 178 -8.86 9.89 -19.55
N LYS A 179 -10.09 9.57 -19.94
CA LYS A 179 -11.03 8.79 -19.13
C LYS A 179 -10.48 7.38 -18.87
N ILE A 180 -10.48 6.97 -17.61
CA ILE A 180 -10.14 5.62 -17.18
C ILE A 180 -11.41 4.81 -16.88
N TYR A 181 -11.32 3.50 -17.03
CA TYR A 181 -12.46 2.58 -16.92
C TYR A 181 -12.24 1.48 -15.86
N GLY A 182 -11.08 1.40 -15.27
CA GLY A 182 -10.79 0.46 -14.19
C GLY A 182 -9.72 0.99 -13.25
N PHE A 183 -9.92 0.71 -11.98
CA PHE A 183 -8.91 0.85 -10.93
C PHE A 183 -8.68 -0.49 -10.28
N VAL A 184 -7.45 -1.00 -10.35
CA VAL A 184 -7.03 -2.28 -9.78
C VAL A 184 -6.09 -2.04 -8.63
N SER A 185 -6.34 -2.63 -7.48
CA SER A 185 -5.42 -2.60 -6.34
C SER A 185 -5.56 -3.83 -5.46
N GLY A 186 -4.43 -4.36 -5.02
CA GLY A 186 -4.38 -5.38 -3.98
C GLY A 186 -4.97 -4.89 -2.68
N VAL A 187 -5.68 -5.77 -1.98
CA VAL A 187 -6.35 -5.48 -0.73
C VAL A 187 -5.52 -5.97 0.45
N GLY A 188 -4.92 -5.03 1.20
CA GLY A 188 -4.45 -5.24 2.57
C GLY A 188 -5.49 -4.67 3.52
N THR A 189 -5.33 -3.43 3.98
CA THR A 189 -6.32 -2.77 4.85
C THR A 189 -7.62 -2.34 4.15
N GLY A 190 -7.68 -2.39 2.83
CA GLY A 190 -8.80 -1.88 2.04
C GLY A 190 -8.73 -0.37 1.73
N GLY A 191 -7.98 0.41 2.50
CA GLY A 191 -7.97 1.88 2.37
C GLY A 191 -7.64 2.38 0.96
N THR A 192 -6.61 1.84 0.33
CA THR A 192 -6.19 2.22 -1.03
C THR A 192 -7.30 1.96 -2.06
N LEU A 193 -7.84 0.72 -2.09
CA LEU A 193 -8.87 0.36 -3.06
C LEU A 193 -10.15 1.16 -2.83
N MET A 194 -10.61 1.25 -1.58
CA MET A 194 -11.88 1.88 -1.25
C MET A 194 -11.83 3.41 -1.36
N GLY A 195 -10.81 4.05 -0.77
CA GLY A 195 -10.67 5.50 -0.80
C GLY A 195 -10.43 6.01 -2.22
N THR A 196 -9.46 5.45 -2.92
CA THR A 196 -9.17 5.83 -4.31
C THR A 196 -10.34 5.48 -5.23
N GLY A 197 -10.84 4.24 -5.14
CA GLY A 197 -11.94 3.77 -5.99
C GLY A 197 -13.21 4.60 -5.84
N LYS A 198 -13.59 4.97 -4.60
CA LYS A 198 -14.75 5.82 -4.34
C LYS A 198 -14.67 7.16 -5.07
N LYS A 199 -13.53 7.86 -4.93
CA LYS A 199 -13.34 9.18 -5.55
C LYS A 199 -13.24 9.07 -7.08
N LEU A 200 -12.53 8.06 -7.60
CA LEU A 200 -12.43 7.84 -9.05
C LEU A 200 -13.79 7.48 -9.66
N LYS A 201 -14.66 6.75 -8.94
CA LYS A 201 -16.01 6.40 -9.41
C LYS A 201 -16.95 7.62 -9.44
N GLU A 202 -16.71 8.62 -8.61
CA GLU A 202 -17.40 9.91 -8.64
C GLU A 202 -17.01 10.75 -9.87
N GLU A 203 -15.75 10.67 -10.30
CA GLU A 203 -15.22 11.42 -11.44
C GLU A 203 -15.44 10.72 -12.79
N PHE A 204 -15.23 9.41 -12.82
CA PHE A 204 -15.28 8.62 -14.05
C PHE A 204 -16.51 7.70 -14.06
N GLU A 205 -17.52 8.08 -14.81
CA GLU A 205 -18.69 7.24 -15.03
C GLU A 205 -18.32 5.87 -15.63
N ASN A 206 -18.91 4.79 -15.12
CA ASN A 206 -18.67 3.40 -15.50
C ASN A 206 -17.25 2.86 -15.14
N LEU A 207 -16.53 3.50 -14.21
CA LEU A 207 -15.28 2.96 -13.68
C LEU A 207 -15.55 1.67 -12.90
N GLN A 208 -14.80 0.60 -13.19
CA GLN A 208 -14.80 -0.64 -12.42
C GLN A 208 -13.76 -0.56 -11.29
N ILE A 209 -14.18 -0.88 -10.07
CA ILE A 209 -13.30 -1.04 -8.92
C ILE A 209 -13.01 -2.53 -8.78
N VAL A 210 -11.74 -2.92 -9.00
CA VAL A 210 -11.35 -4.31 -9.04
C VAL A 210 -10.35 -4.61 -7.92
N ALA A 211 -10.77 -5.47 -7.00
CA ALA A 211 -9.91 -5.98 -5.94
C ALA A 211 -8.94 -7.03 -6.50
N LEU A 212 -7.75 -7.06 -5.93
CA LEU A 212 -6.79 -8.12 -6.21
C LEU A 212 -6.43 -8.84 -4.94
N GLU A 213 -6.48 -10.17 -4.97
CA GLU A 213 -6.11 -11.07 -3.88
C GLU A 213 -5.04 -12.08 -4.35
N PRO A 214 -4.17 -12.56 -3.43
CA PRO A 214 -3.37 -13.75 -3.71
C PRO A 214 -4.25 -14.97 -3.95
N ASP A 215 -3.93 -15.81 -4.92
CA ASP A 215 -4.68 -17.04 -5.23
C ASP A 215 -4.74 -18.03 -4.05
N LYS A 216 -3.78 -17.95 -3.13
CA LYS A 216 -3.71 -18.73 -1.90
C LYS A 216 -4.50 -18.14 -0.72
N MET A 217 -4.90 -16.86 -0.82
CA MET A 217 -5.62 -16.15 0.25
C MET A 217 -6.85 -15.41 -0.30
N PRO A 218 -7.81 -16.12 -0.92
CA PRO A 218 -9.00 -15.54 -1.53
C PRO A 218 -10.10 -15.27 -0.49
N ILE A 219 -9.78 -14.47 0.53
CA ILE A 219 -10.66 -14.21 1.67
C ILE A 219 -11.91 -13.42 1.28
N ILE A 220 -11.76 -12.37 0.43
CA ILE A 220 -12.87 -11.53 0.00
C ILE A 220 -13.76 -12.31 -0.98
N SER A 221 -13.15 -13.01 -1.94
CA SER A 221 -13.87 -13.72 -3.00
C SER A 221 -14.45 -15.06 -2.57
N GLN A 222 -13.80 -15.79 -1.65
CA GLN A 222 -14.16 -17.17 -1.28
C GLN A 222 -14.39 -17.41 0.22
N GLY A 223 -14.13 -16.40 1.06
CA GLY A 223 -14.36 -16.46 2.51
C GLY A 223 -13.39 -17.38 3.27
N LYS A 224 -12.30 -17.83 2.67
CA LYS A 224 -11.35 -18.77 3.30
C LYS A 224 -9.93 -18.63 2.76
N ALA A 225 -8.95 -18.86 3.64
CA ALA A 225 -7.56 -19.07 3.26
C ALA A 225 -7.38 -20.49 2.70
N ILE A 226 -6.52 -20.63 1.68
CA ILE A 226 -6.13 -21.92 1.10
C ILE A 226 -4.74 -22.31 1.60
N ALA A 227 -3.78 -21.37 1.52
CA ALA A 227 -2.41 -21.54 1.95
C ALA A 227 -1.76 -20.18 2.26
N GLN A 228 -0.54 -20.22 2.78
CA GLN A 228 0.28 -19.01 2.92
C GLN A 228 0.73 -18.50 1.55
N HIS A 229 0.71 -17.20 1.37
CA HIS A 229 1.19 -16.52 0.18
C HIS A 229 2.45 -15.68 0.47
N LYS A 230 3.10 -15.20 -0.60
CA LYS A 230 4.33 -14.41 -0.56
C LYS A 230 4.14 -12.94 -0.93
N ILE A 231 2.93 -12.51 -1.27
CA ILE A 231 2.65 -11.12 -1.69
C ILE A 231 2.44 -10.27 -0.44
N GLU A 232 3.54 -9.81 0.15
CA GLU A 232 3.48 -9.04 1.39
C GLU A 232 2.76 -7.70 1.20
N GLY A 233 1.95 -7.32 2.20
CA GLY A 233 1.20 -6.06 2.25
C GLY A 233 -0.23 -6.12 1.71
N ILE A 234 -0.67 -7.28 1.21
CA ILE A 234 -2.04 -7.58 0.83
C ILE A 234 -2.40 -9.01 1.27
N GLY A 235 -3.68 -9.36 1.28
CA GLY A 235 -4.12 -10.72 1.54
C GLY A 235 -3.97 -11.14 3.01
N ASP A 236 -4.50 -10.36 3.94
CA ASP A 236 -4.62 -10.76 5.33
C ASP A 236 -5.67 -11.89 5.47
N ASP A 237 -5.64 -12.64 6.58
CA ASP A 237 -6.50 -13.80 6.85
C ASP A 237 -7.91 -13.42 7.36
N PHE A 238 -8.30 -12.18 7.21
CA PHE A 238 -9.62 -11.64 7.53
C PHE A 238 -10.03 -10.54 6.52
N VAL A 239 -11.34 -10.26 6.45
CA VAL A 239 -11.85 -9.14 5.66
C VAL A 239 -11.74 -7.86 6.48
N PRO A 240 -10.97 -6.84 6.01
CA PRO A 240 -10.86 -5.57 6.72
C PRO A 240 -12.17 -4.77 6.75
N ASP A 241 -12.42 -4.04 7.84
CA ASP A 241 -13.65 -3.24 8.02
C ASP A 241 -13.86 -2.18 6.93
N LEU A 242 -12.79 -1.76 6.23
CA LEU A 242 -12.88 -0.76 5.18
C LEU A 242 -13.38 -1.29 3.84
N VAL A 243 -13.42 -2.61 3.62
CA VAL A 243 -13.73 -3.22 2.32
C VAL A 243 -15.17 -2.96 1.86
N ASP A 244 -16.09 -2.69 2.76
CA ASP A 244 -17.51 -2.45 2.45
C ASP A 244 -17.84 -0.97 2.08
N ARG A 245 -16.84 -0.09 2.06
CA ARG A 245 -17.06 1.36 1.81
C ARG A 245 -17.50 1.70 0.39
N VAL A 246 -17.16 0.84 -0.56
CA VAL A 246 -17.54 0.98 -1.97
C VAL A 246 -17.76 -0.42 -2.57
N ALA A 247 -18.71 -0.54 -3.47
CA ALA A 247 -18.94 -1.82 -4.16
C ALA A 247 -17.74 -2.20 -5.04
N ILE A 248 -17.24 -3.42 -4.84
CA ILE A 248 -16.24 -4.06 -5.69
C ILE A 248 -16.96 -4.64 -6.90
N ASP A 249 -16.53 -4.28 -8.11
CA ASP A 249 -17.17 -4.71 -9.35
C ASP A 249 -16.63 -6.08 -9.83
N ASP A 250 -15.36 -6.40 -9.51
CA ASP A 250 -14.73 -7.69 -9.84
C ASP A 250 -13.56 -7.98 -8.88
N ILE A 251 -13.16 -9.26 -8.78
CA ILE A 251 -12.00 -9.68 -7.97
C ILE A 251 -11.08 -10.54 -8.84
N ILE A 252 -9.80 -10.20 -8.87
CA ILE A 252 -8.77 -10.93 -9.61
C ILE A 252 -7.84 -11.63 -8.64
N LEU A 253 -7.63 -12.93 -8.86
CA LEU A 253 -6.67 -13.73 -8.11
C LEU A 253 -5.33 -13.77 -8.85
N VAL A 254 -4.23 -13.55 -8.13
CA VAL A 254 -2.87 -13.55 -8.71
C VAL A 254 -1.97 -14.52 -7.96
N ASN A 255 -1.20 -15.29 -8.72
CA ASN A 255 -0.23 -16.22 -8.17
C ASN A 255 1.00 -15.49 -7.61
N ASP A 256 1.54 -15.96 -6.49
CA ASP A 256 2.68 -15.35 -5.79
C ASP A 256 3.94 -15.29 -6.64
N ASP A 257 4.30 -16.41 -7.25
CA ASP A 257 5.56 -16.53 -8.00
C ASP A 257 5.48 -15.74 -9.30
N ASP A 258 4.31 -15.65 -9.91
CA ASP A 258 4.04 -14.77 -11.06
C ASP A 258 4.15 -13.28 -10.68
N ALA A 259 3.60 -12.89 -9.52
CA ALA A 259 3.73 -11.53 -8.99
C ALA A 259 5.19 -11.13 -8.72
N ILE A 260 5.96 -12.03 -8.09
CA ILE A 260 7.40 -11.87 -7.87
C ILE A 260 8.12 -11.72 -9.21
N ASN A 261 7.79 -12.58 -10.18
CA ASN A 261 8.40 -12.58 -11.49
C ASN A 261 8.14 -11.29 -12.26
N MET A 262 6.90 -10.77 -12.23
CA MET A 262 6.56 -9.48 -12.83
C MET A 262 7.32 -8.31 -12.19
N SER A 263 7.46 -8.30 -10.87
CA SER A 263 8.25 -7.26 -10.18
C SER A 263 9.72 -7.28 -10.60
N ARG A 264 10.31 -8.46 -10.76
CA ARG A 264 11.68 -8.63 -11.28
C ARG A 264 11.81 -8.16 -12.72
N LYS A 265 10.83 -8.48 -13.58
CA LYS A 265 10.81 -8.03 -14.97
C LYS A 265 10.77 -6.52 -15.07
N LEU A 266 9.92 -5.85 -14.26
CA LEU A 266 9.88 -4.39 -14.18
C LEU A 266 11.26 -3.80 -13.85
N ALA A 267 11.96 -4.40 -12.89
CA ALA A 267 13.32 -3.95 -12.54
C ALA A 267 14.34 -4.22 -13.65
N ARG A 268 14.33 -5.41 -14.25
CA ARG A 268 15.35 -5.83 -15.24
C ARG A 268 15.13 -5.23 -16.63
N GLU A 269 13.88 -5.06 -17.06
CA GLU A 269 13.56 -4.59 -18.42
C GLU A 269 13.34 -3.07 -18.48
N LEU A 270 12.78 -2.47 -17.41
CA LEU A 270 12.44 -1.03 -17.39
C LEU A 270 13.20 -0.22 -16.34
N GLY A 271 14.01 -0.84 -15.48
CA GLY A 271 14.70 -0.15 -14.40
C GLY A 271 13.76 0.29 -13.25
N ILE A 272 12.56 -0.26 -13.17
CA ILE A 272 11.53 0.09 -12.18
C ILE A 272 11.57 -0.92 -11.04
N GLY A 273 12.23 -0.57 -9.94
CA GLY A 273 12.38 -1.44 -8.76
C GLY A 273 11.21 -1.32 -7.80
N VAL A 274 10.25 -2.26 -7.88
CA VAL A 274 9.00 -2.26 -7.09
C VAL A 274 8.84 -3.52 -6.25
N GLY A 275 8.01 -3.45 -5.21
CA GLY A 275 7.67 -4.59 -4.36
C GLY A 275 6.74 -5.60 -5.03
N ILE A 276 6.55 -6.75 -4.38
CA ILE A 276 5.81 -7.90 -4.94
C ILE A 276 4.35 -7.55 -5.24
N SER A 277 3.67 -6.83 -4.35
CA SER A 277 2.28 -6.41 -4.56
C SER A 277 2.10 -5.48 -5.76
N SER A 278 3.16 -4.75 -6.14
CA SER A 278 3.16 -3.91 -7.35
C SER A 278 3.20 -4.75 -8.63
N GLY A 279 3.96 -5.85 -8.62
CA GLY A 279 3.93 -6.84 -9.71
C GLY A 279 2.57 -7.50 -9.84
N ALA A 280 1.96 -7.89 -8.71
CA ALA A 280 0.59 -8.40 -8.68
C ALA A 280 -0.41 -7.39 -9.25
N ASN A 281 -0.32 -6.12 -8.84
CA ASN A 281 -1.18 -5.04 -9.34
C ASN A 281 -1.06 -4.86 -10.87
N LEU A 282 0.15 -4.94 -11.42
CA LEU A 282 0.34 -4.87 -12.87
C LEU A 282 -0.30 -6.06 -13.58
N ILE A 283 -0.11 -7.29 -13.09
CA ILE A 283 -0.75 -8.49 -13.65
C ILE A 283 -2.28 -8.34 -13.62
N GLY A 284 -2.86 -7.99 -12.47
CA GLY A 284 -4.31 -7.80 -12.35
C GLY A 284 -4.83 -6.71 -13.29
N SER A 285 -4.08 -5.62 -13.48
CA SER A 285 -4.43 -4.55 -14.40
C SER A 285 -4.37 -5.00 -15.86
N ILE A 286 -3.38 -5.81 -16.23
CA ILE A 286 -3.28 -6.39 -17.58
C ILE A 286 -4.46 -7.33 -17.83
N LEU A 287 -4.81 -8.20 -16.87
CA LEU A 287 -5.95 -9.11 -17.00
C LEU A 287 -7.28 -8.35 -17.16
N LEU A 288 -7.49 -7.28 -16.41
CA LEU A 288 -8.67 -6.43 -16.60
C LEU A 288 -8.65 -5.72 -17.96
N ASN A 289 -7.49 -5.18 -18.36
CA ASN A 289 -7.32 -4.51 -19.66
C ASN A 289 -7.59 -5.47 -20.83
N GLU A 290 -7.20 -6.76 -20.73
CA GLU A 290 -7.54 -7.78 -21.70
C GLU A 290 -9.07 -8.01 -21.80
N LYS A 291 -9.77 -7.94 -20.66
CA LYS A 291 -11.21 -8.20 -20.58
C LYS A 291 -12.05 -7.05 -21.15
N ILE A 292 -11.67 -5.79 -20.88
CA ILE A 292 -12.51 -4.64 -21.23
C ILE A 292 -11.93 -3.76 -22.34
N ASP A 293 -10.66 -3.93 -22.71
CA ASP A 293 -9.92 -3.18 -23.74
C ASP A 293 -10.05 -1.65 -23.58
N LYS A 294 -9.83 -1.15 -22.37
CA LYS A 294 -9.97 0.24 -21.96
C LYS A 294 -8.82 0.67 -21.03
N PRO A 295 -8.52 1.99 -20.93
CA PRO A 295 -7.53 2.52 -20.01
C PRO A 295 -7.79 2.11 -18.56
N ILE A 296 -6.77 1.53 -17.91
CA ILE A 296 -6.78 1.07 -16.53
C ILE A 296 -5.72 1.83 -15.74
N VAL A 297 -6.00 2.09 -14.47
CA VAL A 297 -5.03 2.65 -13.52
C VAL A 297 -4.79 1.70 -12.35
N THR A 298 -3.55 1.69 -11.88
CA THR A 298 -3.14 0.97 -10.67
C THR A 298 -2.11 1.75 -9.87
N VAL A 299 -1.64 1.16 -8.76
CA VAL A 299 -0.60 1.73 -7.90
C VAL A 299 0.58 0.78 -7.74
N PHE A 300 1.79 1.30 -7.71
CA PHE A 300 2.98 0.58 -7.23
C PHE A 300 3.25 1.03 -5.80
N ALA A 301 2.85 0.18 -4.87
CA ALA A 301 2.67 0.53 -3.46
C ALA A 301 3.99 0.81 -2.73
N ASP A 302 5.06 0.10 -3.05
CA ASP A 302 6.38 0.24 -2.43
C ASP A 302 7.53 -0.20 -3.36
N ASP A 303 8.77 -0.04 -2.89
CA ASP A 303 9.99 -0.39 -3.61
C ASP A 303 10.48 -1.82 -3.32
N ASN A 304 11.41 -2.31 -4.16
CA ASN A 304 12.00 -3.64 -4.05
C ASN A 304 13.04 -3.79 -2.92
N LYS A 305 13.53 -2.68 -2.35
CA LYS A 305 14.60 -2.71 -1.34
C LYS A 305 14.20 -3.39 -0.05
N LYS A 306 12.88 -3.49 0.20
CA LYS A 306 12.31 -4.11 1.39
C LYS A 306 12.19 -5.64 1.31
N TYR A 307 12.62 -6.24 0.19
CA TYR A 307 12.41 -7.66 -0.12
C TYR A 307 13.69 -8.43 -0.48
N LEU A 308 14.86 -7.79 -0.40
CA LEU A 308 16.12 -8.36 -0.89
C LEU A 308 16.57 -9.62 -0.14
N SER A 309 16.15 -9.80 1.13
CA SER A 309 16.40 -11.01 1.92
C SER A 309 15.36 -12.12 1.67
N THR A 310 14.37 -11.91 0.81
CA THR A 310 13.29 -12.87 0.53
C THR A 310 13.52 -13.61 -0.80
N ASP A 311 12.55 -14.44 -1.18
CA ASP A 311 12.52 -15.11 -2.51
C ASP A 311 12.59 -14.12 -3.68
N PHE A 312 12.34 -12.83 -3.45
CA PHE A 312 12.46 -11.78 -4.45
C PHE A 312 13.86 -11.68 -5.06
N ALA A 313 14.92 -12.00 -4.34
CA ALA A 313 16.30 -11.94 -4.82
C ALA A 313 16.70 -13.12 -5.73
N LYS A 314 15.87 -14.18 -5.85
CA LYS A 314 16.13 -15.33 -6.71
C LYS A 314 16.02 -14.98 -8.21
N ASP A 315 16.39 -15.93 -9.08
CA ASP A 315 16.25 -15.74 -10.53
C ASP A 315 14.79 -15.74 -11.00
N ILE A 316 14.56 -15.18 -12.19
CA ILE A 316 13.24 -15.19 -12.84
C ILE A 316 12.86 -16.63 -13.14
N ASP A 317 11.61 -16.99 -12.81
CA ASP A 317 11.02 -18.27 -13.17
C ASP A 317 10.53 -18.22 -14.62
N GLU A 318 10.97 -19.17 -15.43
CA GLU A 318 10.62 -19.28 -16.85
C GLU A 318 9.32 -20.09 -17.09
N ASN A 319 8.49 -20.29 -16.06
CA ASN A 319 7.24 -21.02 -16.21
C ASN A 319 6.32 -20.34 -17.25
N ALA A 320 6.09 -21.04 -18.36
CA ALA A 320 5.31 -20.51 -19.49
C ALA A 320 3.83 -20.23 -19.16
N SER A 321 3.30 -20.78 -18.07
CA SER A 321 1.92 -20.51 -17.63
C SER A 321 1.78 -19.14 -16.93
N PHE A 322 2.89 -18.54 -16.48
CA PHE A 322 2.86 -17.24 -15.84
C PHE A 322 2.50 -16.12 -16.82
N ILE A 323 1.58 -15.24 -16.41
CA ILE A 323 1.20 -14.06 -17.18
C ILE A 323 2.41 -13.17 -17.43
N SER A 324 3.26 -12.99 -16.41
CA SER A 324 4.50 -12.21 -16.54
C SER A 324 5.39 -12.68 -17.69
N ASN A 325 5.46 -13.98 -17.96
CA ASN A 325 6.27 -14.54 -19.07
C ASN A 325 5.61 -14.39 -20.44
N GLN A 326 4.30 -14.14 -20.49
CA GLN A 326 3.57 -13.86 -21.74
C GLN A 326 3.57 -12.37 -22.10
N ILE A 327 3.99 -11.50 -21.17
CA ILE A 327 4.03 -10.05 -21.36
C ILE A 327 5.44 -9.62 -21.78
N LYS A 328 5.50 -8.80 -22.83
CA LYS A 328 6.71 -8.08 -23.24
C LYS A 328 6.58 -6.62 -22.81
N LEU A 329 7.32 -6.21 -21.80
CA LEU A 329 7.40 -4.80 -21.41
C LEU A 329 8.18 -4.02 -22.49
N LYS A 330 7.69 -2.88 -22.93
CA LYS A 330 8.31 -2.07 -23.99
C LYS A 330 9.08 -0.89 -23.43
N ASN A 331 8.37 0.03 -22.84
CA ASN A 331 8.89 1.27 -22.26
C ASN A 331 7.84 1.87 -21.29
N TYR A 332 8.17 3.01 -20.73
CA TYR A 332 7.21 3.83 -19.99
C TYR A 332 7.39 5.32 -20.31
N GLU A 333 6.32 6.07 -20.10
CA GLU A 333 6.27 7.53 -20.23
C GLU A 333 5.90 8.11 -18.86
N VAL A 334 6.64 9.15 -18.42
CA VAL A 334 6.30 9.86 -17.18
C VAL A 334 5.21 10.88 -17.50
N LEU A 335 4.11 10.84 -16.75
CA LEU A 335 3.01 11.77 -16.92
C LEU A 335 3.25 13.05 -16.13
N PRO A 336 3.00 14.24 -16.72
CA PRO A 336 3.10 15.49 -16.00
C PRO A 336 1.99 15.61 -14.94
N PHE A 337 2.24 16.43 -13.91
CA PHE A 337 1.14 16.97 -13.11
C PHE A 337 0.45 18.04 -13.96
N ASN A 338 -0.80 17.82 -14.33
CA ASN A 338 -1.62 18.86 -14.94
C ASN A 338 -1.94 19.90 -13.84
N SER A 339 -1.49 21.14 -14.06
CA SER A 339 -1.69 22.29 -13.16
C SER A 339 -3.16 22.73 -13.09
#